data_efcfeaa4802cfdc811b53637a1545a23
#
_entry.id   efcfeaa4802cfdc811b53637a1545a23
#
_cell.length_a   1.000
_cell.length_b   1.000
_cell.length_c   1.000
_cell.angle_alpha   90.00
_cell.angle_beta   90.00
_cell.angle_gamma   90.00
#
_symmetry.space_group_name_H-M   'P 1'
#
loop_
_entity.id
_entity.type
_entity.pdbx_description
1 polymer ?
#
loop_
_entity_poly.entity_id
_entity_poly.type
_entity_poly.pdbx_seq_one_letter_code
_entity_poly.pdbx_strand_id
1 'polypeptide(L)'
;KGADRMILLFKILNKLSKENELNNIASKNYSSLNFKEEDRLQNVIDYISENYFKDISLQDLSDLSYMTTNSFCRFFKNKTGKTAFEFIREYRINKACQMLMNGRKSISQICYETGFSSFSSFNRVFKQLKKVSAKEYKKKYFDLKQSFELV
;
A
#
# COMPACT_ATOMS: atom_id res chain seq x y z
N LYS A 1 6.11 7.95 -2.02
CA LYS A 1 5.76 9.00 -1.00
C LYS A 1 4.26 9.05 -0.64
N GLY A 2 3.33 8.40 -1.38
CA GLY A 2 1.88 8.44 -1.07
C GLY A 2 1.45 7.31 -0.14
N ALA A 3 1.64 6.05 -0.54
CA ALA A 3 1.17 4.91 0.25
C ALA A 3 1.98 4.69 1.54
N ASP A 4 3.31 4.88 1.50
CA ASP A 4 4.13 4.77 2.71
C ASP A 4 3.77 5.85 3.75
N ARG A 5 3.43 7.06 3.27
CA ARG A 5 2.93 8.13 4.15
C ARG A 5 1.53 7.83 4.69
N MET A 6 0.65 7.24 3.88
CA MET A 6 -0.67 6.80 4.35
C MET A 6 -0.56 5.67 5.37
N ILE A 7 0.28 4.68 5.13
CA ILE A 7 0.54 3.59 6.08
C ILE A 7 1.16 4.14 7.37
N LEU A 8 2.11 5.05 7.26
CA LEU A 8 2.73 5.71 8.42
C LEU A 8 1.72 6.59 9.16
N LEU A 9 0.90 7.35 8.42
CA LEU A 9 -0.15 8.19 9.00
C LEU A 9 -1.20 7.34 9.72
N PHE A 10 -1.64 6.23 9.13
CA PHE A 10 -2.55 5.28 9.78
C PHE A 10 -1.94 4.65 11.03
N LYS A 11 -0.65 4.29 11.01
CA LYS A 11 0.06 3.78 12.20
C LYS A 11 0.16 4.83 13.30
N ILE A 12 0.46 6.08 12.95
CA ILE A 12 0.53 7.21 13.89
C ILE A 12 -0.85 7.54 14.45
N LEU A 13 -1.88 7.63 13.61
CA LEU A 13 -3.25 7.90 14.05
C LEU A 13 -3.80 6.78 14.94
N ASN A 14 -3.51 5.53 14.62
CA ASN A 14 -3.89 4.37 15.44
C ASN A 14 -3.15 4.36 16.78
N LYS A 15 -1.88 4.76 16.81
CA LYS A 15 -1.11 4.90 18.06
C LYS A 15 -1.64 6.05 18.91
N LEU A 16 -1.92 7.21 18.31
CA LEU A 16 -2.48 8.37 19.01
C LEU A 16 -3.93 8.11 19.51
N SER A 17 -4.72 7.33 18.77
CA SER A 17 -6.06 6.91 19.20
C SER A 17 -6.02 5.98 20.41
N LYS A 18 -5.00 5.14 20.52
CA LYS A 18 -4.81 4.25 21.69
C LYS A 18 -4.27 4.97 22.93
N GLU A 19 -3.58 6.11 22.75
CA GLU A 19 -3.01 6.90 23.86
C GLU A 19 -3.98 7.98 24.38
N ASN A 20 -5.05 8.33 23.66
CA ASN A 20 -6.05 9.29 24.10
C ASN A 20 -7.22 8.60 24.78
N GLU A 21 -7.09 8.31 26.08
CA GLU A 21 -8.22 8.09 26.98
C GLU A 21 -8.97 9.42 27.18
N LEU A 22 -9.66 9.91 26.15
CA LEU A 22 -10.66 10.94 26.33
C LEU A 22 -12.04 10.28 26.44
N ASN A 23 -12.46 10.10 27.69
CA ASN A 23 -13.81 9.78 28.10
C ASN A 23 -14.82 10.71 27.41
N ASN A 24 -15.37 10.28 26.29
CA ASN A 24 -16.55 10.89 25.74
C ASN A 24 -17.74 9.92 25.87
N ILE A 25 -18.70 10.31 26.72
CA ILE A 25 -19.92 9.61 27.11
C ILE A 25 -20.94 9.53 25.93
N ALA A 26 -20.50 9.53 24.71
CA ALA A 26 -21.35 9.33 23.54
C ALA A 26 -21.09 7.95 22.93
N SER A 27 -21.94 7.00 23.33
CA SER A 27 -22.14 5.67 22.75
C SER A 27 -20.94 4.70 22.79
N LYS A 28 -20.86 3.95 23.89
CA LYS A 28 -20.04 2.72 24.01
C LYS A 28 -20.22 1.73 22.85
N ASN A 29 -21.33 1.79 22.13
CA ASN A 29 -21.58 0.93 20.98
C ASN A 29 -20.93 1.43 19.68
N TYR A 30 -20.80 2.74 19.47
CA TYR A 30 -20.17 3.30 18.27
C TYR A 30 -18.65 3.16 18.30
N SER A 31 -18.02 3.33 19.46
CA SER A 31 -16.58 3.15 19.62
C SER A 31 -16.15 1.69 19.43
N SER A 32 -16.90 0.73 19.99
CA SER A 32 -16.55 -0.69 19.85
C SER A 32 -16.69 -1.23 18.42
N LEU A 33 -17.63 -0.70 17.64
CA LEU A 33 -17.79 -1.04 16.23
C LEU A 33 -16.68 -0.44 15.36
N ASN A 34 -16.27 0.81 15.62
CA ASN A 34 -15.16 1.46 14.92
C ASN A 34 -13.82 0.78 15.22
N PHE A 35 -13.52 0.43 16.45
CA PHE A 35 -12.31 -0.32 16.80
C PHE A 35 -12.23 -1.65 16.04
N LYS A 36 -13.33 -2.40 15.96
CA LYS A 36 -13.38 -3.65 15.18
C LYS A 36 -13.17 -3.41 13.68
N GLU A 37 -13.68 -2.32 13.13
CA GLU A 37 -13.49 -1.98 11.71
C GLU A 37 -12.06 -1.54 11.40
N GLU A 38 -11.43 -0.77 12.28
CA GLU A 38 -10.04 -0.34 12.16
C GLU A 38 -9.09 -1.55 12.26
N ASP A 39 -9.31 -2.45 13.20
CA ASP A 39 -8.55 -3.69 13.33
C ASP A 39 -8.67 -4.57 12.07
N ARG A 40 -9.88 -4.69 11.50
CA ARG A 40 -10.10 -5.44 10.24
C ARG A 40 -9.35 -4.82 9.08
N LEU A 41 -9.39 -3.50 8.93
CA LEU A 41 -8.67 -2.80 7.88
C LEU A 41 -7.16 -2.96 8.06
N GLN A 42 -6.67 -2.83 9.29
CA GLN A 42 -5.24 -2.99 9.58
C GLN A 42 -4.76 -4.40 9.24
N ASN A 43 -5.50 -5.44 9.62
CA ASN A 43 -5.16 -6.83 9.29
C ASN A 43 -5.03 -7.04 7.78
N VAL A 44 -5.94 -6.45 6.99
CA VAL A 44 -5.87 -6.52 5.52
C VAL A 44 -4.66 -5.78 4.97
N ILE A 45 -4.36 -4.60 5.49
CA ILE A 45 -3.19 -3.80 5.05
C ILE A 45 -1.89 -4.53 5.41
N ASP A 46 -1.79 -5.10 6.59
CA ASP A 46 -0.63 -5.86 7.03
C ASP A 46 -0.44 -7.11 6.17
N TYR A 47 -1.50 -7.85 5.89
CA TYR A 47 -1.46 -8.98 4.96
C TYR A 47 -0.98 -8.58 3.55
N ILE A 48 -1.50 -7.48 3.00
CA ILE A 48 -1.04 -6.95 1.71
C ILE A 48 0.46 -6.58 1.78
N SER A 49 0.89 -5.97 2.86
CA SER A 49 2.28 -5.54 3.04
C SER A 49 3.29 -6.70 3.12
N GLU A 50 2.85 -7.84 3.64
CA GLU A 50 3.65 -9.05 3.76
C GLU A 50 3.60 -9.94 2.52
N ASN A 51 2.50 -9.87 1.74
CA ASN A 51 2.25 -10.78 0.64
C ASN A 51 2.12 -10.09 -0.74
N TYR A 52 2.44 -8.78 -0.87
CA TYR A 52 2.25 -7.99 -2.10
C TYR A 52 2.88 -8.62 -3.34
N PHE A 53 3.94 -9.38 -3.20
CA PHE A 53 4.67 -10.04 -4.29
C PHE A 53 4.00 -11.33 -4.80
N LYS A 54 3.02 -11.86 -4.06
CA LYS A 54 2.23 -13.03 -4.42
C LYS A 54 0.93 -12.63 -5.12
N ASP A 55 0.25 -13.61 -5.68
CA ASP A 55 -1.13 -13.41 -6.12
C ASP A 55 -2.05 -13.32 -4.90
N ILE A 56 -2.81 -12.24 -4.81
CA ILE A 56 -3.74 -11.97 -3.70
C ILE A 56 -5.14 -11.93 -4.29
N SER A 57 -6.01 -12.81 -3.83
CA SER A 57 -7.41 -12.83 -4.23
C SER A 57 -8.30 -11.94 -3.36
N LEU A 58 -9.46 -11.53 -3.88
CA LEU A 58 -10.47 -10.84 -3.06
C LEU A 58 -11.03 -11.76 -1.97
N GLN A 59 -11.05 -13.06 -2.20
CA GLN A 59 -11.50 -14.03 -1.21
C GLN A 59 -10.59 -14.02 0.01
N ASP A 60 -9.26 -14.08 -0.19
CA ASP A 60 -8.29 -14.02 0.92
C ASP A 60 -8.50 -12.78 1.79
N LEU A 61 -8.71 -11.62 1.16
CA LEU A 61 -8.90 -10.36 1.87
C LEU A 61 -10.25 -10.26 2.58
N SER A 62 -11.30 -10.83 1.99
CA SER A 62 -12.64 -10.85 2.59
C SER A 62 -12.70 -11.79 3.79
N ASP A 63 -12.03 -12.94 3.71
CA ASP A 63 -11.95 -13.90 4.81
C ASP A 63 -11.21 -13.31 6.01
N LEU A 64 -10.08 -12.63 5.77
CA LEU A 64 -9.34 -11.89 6.81
C LEU A 64 -10.18 -10.82 7.52
N SER A 65 -11.16 -10.26 6.82
CA SER A 65 -12.05 -9.23 7.36
C SER A 65 -13.31 -9.80 7.99
N TYR A 66 -13.53 -11.12 7.89
CA TYR A 66 -14.78 -11.80 8.28
C TYR A 66 -15.99 -11.20 7.55
N MET A 67 -15.85 -10.93 6.26
CA MET A 67 -16.88 -10.32 5.40
C MET A 67 -17.11 -11.16 4.15
N THR A 68 -18.29 -10.99 3.54
CA THR A 68 -18.48 -11.44 2.16
C THR A 68 -17.66 -10.56 1.21
N THR A 69 -17.23 -11.08 0.07
CA THR A 69 -16.43 -10.33 -0.92
C THR A 69 -17.09 -9.00 -1.33
N ASN A 70 -18.42 -8.98 -1.52
CA ASN A 70 -19.15 -7.76 -1.87
C ASN A 70 -19.13 -6.73 -0.73
N SER A 71 -19.31 -7.17 0.51
CA SER A 71 -19.24 -6.30 1.68
C SER A 71 -17.83 -5.76 1.89
N PHE A 72 -16.81 -6.61 1.74
CA PHE A 72 -15.41 -6.24 1.80
C PHE A 72 -15.04 -5.16 0.76
N CYS A 73 -15.43 -5.34 -0.50
CA CYS A 73 -15.14 -4.36 -1.55
C CYS A 73 -15.69 -2.97 -1.22
N ARG A 74 -16.93 -2.89 -0.71
CA ARG A 74 -17.54 -1.62 -0.28
C ARG A 74 -16.84 -1.05 0.95
N PHE A 75 -16.60 -1.89 1.96
CA PHE A 75 -15.89 -1.51 3.19
C PHE A 75 -14.51 -0.94 2.88
N PHE A 76 -13.70 -1.70 2.12
CA PHE A 76 -12.33 -1.29 1.81
C PHE A 76 -12.28 0.02 1.00
N LYS A 77 -13.15 0.14 -0.01
CA LYS A 77 -13.25 1.37 -0.81
C LYS A 77 -13.71 2.58 0.02
N ASN A 78 -14.66 2.40 0.93
CA ASN A 78 -15.12 3.48 1.81
C ASN A 78 -14.01 3.94 2.78
N LYS A 79 -13.21 3.01 3.32
CA LYS A 79 -12.15 3.32 4.28
C LYS A 79 -10.87 3.88 3.62
N THR A 80 -10.55 3.43 2.40
CA THR A 80 -9.26 3.78 1.73
C THR A 80 -9.42 4.73 0.54
N GLY A 81 -10.64 4.93 0.05
CA GLY A 81 -10.93 5.68 -1.18
C GLY A 81 -10.58 4.92 -2.47
N LYS A 82 -10.10 3.67 -2.38
CA LYS A 82 -9.61 2.85 -3.50
C LYS A 82 -10.13 1.42 -3.41
N THR A 83 -10.24 0.74 -4.55
CA THR A 83 -10.44 -0.70 -4.54
C THR A 83 -9.20 -1.42 -4.00
N ALA A 84 -9.37 -2.64 -3.48
CA ALA A 84 -8.26 -3.43 -2.97
C ALA A 84 -7.18 -3.67 -4.03
N PHE A 85 -7.55 -3.97 -5.27
CA PHE A 85 -6.58 -4.15 -6.36
C PHE A 85 -5.87 -2.87 -6.79
N GLU A 86 -6.51 -1.71 -6.71
CA GLU A 86 -5.83 -0.42 -6.92
C GLU A 86 -4.81 -0.17 -5.83
N PHE A 87 -5.18 -0.44 -4.58
CA PHE A 87 -4.29 -0.32 -3.43
C PHE A 87 -3.07 -1.25 -3.55
N ILE A 88 -3.27 -2.54 -3.87
CA ILE A 88 -2.20 -3.52 -4.08
C ILE A 88 -1.25 -3.07 -5.20
N ARG A 89 -1.79 -2.63 -6.35
CA ARG A 89 -0.97 -2.14 -7.47
C ARG A 89 -0.14 -0.93 -7.08
N GLU A 90 -0.71 0.03 -6.37
CA GLU A 90 0.01 1.19 -5.87
C GLU A 90 1.10 0.81 -4.87
N TYR A 91 0.82 -0.11 -3.98
CA TYR A 91 1.79 -0.67 -3.03
C TYR A 91 2.98 -1.31 -3.74
N ARG A 92 2.69 -2.18 -4.74
CA ARG A 92 3.72 -2.82 -5.58
C ARG A 92 4.61 -1.80 -6.30
N ILE A 93 4.02 -0.75 -6.88
CA ILE A 93 4.78 0.30 -7.55
C ILE A 93 5.63 1.10 -6.57
N ASN A 94 5.15 1.36 -5.36
CA ASN A 94 5.95 2.04 -4.35
C ASN A 94 7.16 1.18 -3.90
N LYS A 95 6.98 -0.14 -3.76
CA LYS A 95 8.09 -1.08 -3.54
C LYS A 95 9.06 -1.11 -4.71
N ALA A 96 8.55 -1.12 -5.95
CA ALA A 96 9.38 -1.02 -7.14
C ALA A 96 10.23 0.26 -7.16
N CYS A 97 9.67 1.40 -6.79
CA CYS A 97 10.42 2.66 -6.68
C CYS A 97 11.58 2.56 -5.69
N GLN A 98 11.35 1.95 -4.51
CA GLN A 98 12.42 1.73 -3.53
C GLN A 98 13.55 0.84 -4.08
N MET A 99 13.18 -0.25 -4.79
CA MET A 99 14.16 -1.15 -5.43
C MET A 99 14.93 -0.47 -6.57
N LEU A 100 14.25 0.39 -7.36
CA LEU A 100 14.90 1.15 -8.44
C LEU A 100 15.94 2.15 -7.90
N MET A 101 15.65 2.79 -6.76
CA MET A 101 16.58 3.72 -6.11
C MET A 101 17.84 3.01 -5.56
N ASN A 102 17.72 1.76 -5.15
CA ASN A 102 18.86 0.95 -4.69
C ASN A 102 19.80 0.52 -5.82
N GLY A 103 19.38 0.63 -7.08
CA GLY A 103 20.22 0.48 -8.28
C GLY A 103 20.69 -0.93 -8.63
N ARG A 104 20.58 -1.90 -7.72
CA ARG A 104 21.22 -3.23 -7.83
C ARG A 104 20.55 -4.20 -8.81
N LYS A 105 19.26 -3.98 -9.13
CA LYS A 105 18.43 -4.91 -9.91
C LYS A 105 18.02 -4.32 -11.26
N SER A 106 17.80 -5.18 -12.24
CA SER A 106 17.20 -4.78 -13.51
C SER A 106 15.71 -4.43 -13.32
N ILE A 107 15.15 -3.61 -14.22
CA ILE A 107 13.73 -3.23 -14.15
C ILE A 107 12.83 -4.47 -14.32
N SER A 108 13.26 -5.42 -15.14
CA SER A 108 12.54 -6.68 -15.35
C SER A 108 12.49 -7.52 -14.07
N GLN A 109 13.61 -7.67 -13.37
CA GLN A 109 13.65 -8.36 -12.07
C GLN A 109 12.73 -7.70 -11.04
N ILE A 110 12.79 -6.36 -10.94
CA ILE A 110 11.93 -5.59 -10.03
C ILE A 110 10.44 -5.79 -10.35
N CYS A 111 10.07 -5.82 -11.64
CA CYS A 111 8.71 -6.09 -12.07
C CYS A 111 8.16 -7.38 -11.46
N TYR A 112 8.88 -8.50 -11.64
CA TYR A 112 8.42 -9.80 -11.16
C TYR A 112 8.51 -9.94 -9.64
N GLU A 113 9.56 -9.43 -9.01
CA GLU A 113 9.72 -9.43 -7.56
C GLU A 113 8.67 -8.59 -6.83
N THR A 114 8.08 -7.62 -7.51
CA THR A 114 6.97 -6.82 -6.95
C THR A 114 5.59 -7.40 -7.25
N GLY A 115 5.52 -8.60 -7.81
CA GLY A 115 4.28 -9.35 -7.99
C GLY A 115 3.50 -9.01 -9.25
N PHE A 116 4.10 -8.35 -10.25
CA PHE A 116 3.47 -8.19 -11.56
C PHE A 116 3.71 -9.42 -12.43
N SER A 117 2.64 -9.94 -13.02
CA SER A 117 2.69 -11.09 -13.93
C SER A 117 3.26 -10.76 -15.32
N SER A 118 3.26 -9.47 -15.72
CA SER A 118 3.80 -9.05 -17.00
C SER A 118 4.46 -7.68 -16.95
N PHE A 119 5.55 -7.55 -17.72
CA PHE A 119 6.30 -6.30 -17.85
C PHE A 119 5.47 -5.17 -18.48
N SER A 120 4.56 -5.51 -19.39
CA SER A 120 3.65 -4.54 -20.02
C SER A 120 2.68 -3.94 -19.01
N SER A 121 2.07 -4.77 -18.16
CA SER A 121 1.19 -4.32 -17.08
C SER A 121 1.94 -3.44 -16.08
N PHE A 122 3.13 -3.86 -15.67
CA PHE A 122 4.01 -3.09 -14.79
C PHE A 122 4.30 -1.70 -15.36
N ASN A 123 4.77 -1.60 -16.60
CA ASN A 123 5.12 -0.32 -17.23
C ASN A 123 3.91 0.61 -17.34
N ARG A 124 2.75 0.08 -17.73
CA ARG A 124 1.51 0.84 -17.83
C ARG A 124 1.13 1.44 -16.47
N VAL A 125 1.10 0.62 -15.43
CA VAL A 125 0.71 1.05 -14.07
C VAL A 125 1.75 2.00 -13.49
N PHE A 126 3.06 1.73 -13.71
CA PHE A 126 4.14 2.58 -13.26
C PHE A 126 4.02 3.99 -13.87
N LYS A 127 3.86 4.08 -15.20
CA LYS A 127 3.69 5.36 -15.90
C LYS A 127 2.42 6.10 -15.48
N GLN A 128 1.33 5.35 -15.26
CA GLN A 128 0.07 5.95 -14.77
C GLN A 128 0.24 6.60 -13.39
N LEU A 129 0.94 5.94 -12.45
CA LEU A 129 1.09 6.41 -11.07
C LEU A 129 2.23 7.41 -10.88
N LYS A 130 3.35 7.23 -11.59
CA LYS A 130 4.57 8.05 -11.40
C LYS A 130 4.73 9.12 -12.49
N LYS A 131 3.90 9.11 -13.54
CA LYS A 131 3.92 10.04 -14.69
C LYS A 131 5.19 9.97 -15.56
N VAL A 132 6.10 9.05 -15.24
CA VAL A 132 7.33 8.76 -15.97
C VAL A 132 7.51 7.24 -16.09
N SER A 133 8.33 6.77 -17.02
CA SER A 133 8.68 5.35 -17.13
C SER A 133 9.59 4.91 -15.98
N ALA A 134 9.63 3.61 -15.69
CA ALA A 134 10.54 3.05 -14.68
C ALA A 134 12.02 3.31 -15.04
N LYS A 135 12.36 3.36 -16.33
CA LYS A 135 13.70 3.69 -16.82
C LYS A 135 14.09 5.13 -16.52
N GLU A 136 13.21 6.07 -16.83
CA GLU A 136 13.42 7.50 -16.53
C GLU A 136 13.47 7.75 -15.02
N TYR A 137 12.61 7.07 -14.26
CA TYR A 137 12.61 7.15 -12.81
C TYR A 137 13.95 6.68 -12.22
N LYS A 138 14.46 5.51 -12.67
CA LYS A 138 15.76 4.97 -12.24
C LYS A 138 16.89 5.93 -12.57
N LYS A 139 16.95 6.45 -13.81
CA LYS A 139 17.99 7.40 -14.26
C LYS A 139 18.01 8.66 -13.39
N LYS A 140 16.85 9.29 -13.20
CA LYS A 140 16.73 10.51 -12.39
C LYS A 140 17.27 10.34 -10.97
N TYR A 141 17.01 9.21 -10.32
CA TYR A 141 17.48 8.96 -8.95
C TYR A 141 18.96 8.55 -8.92
N PHE A 142 19.48 7.91 -9.96
CA PHE A 142 20.89 7.60 -10.08
C PHE A 142 21.72 8.87 -10.25
N ASP A 143 21.29 9.78 -11.13
CA ASP A 143 21.96 11.07 -11.36
C ASP A 143 21.95 11.95 -10.09
N LEU A 144 20.85 11.96 -9.36
CA LEU A 144 20.74 12.66 -8.07
C LEU A 144 21.72 12.09 -7.02
N LYS A 145 21.84 10.76 -6.94
CA LYS A 145 22.73 10.11 -5.97
C LYS A 145 24.20 10.45 -6.25
N GLN A 146 24.62 10.43 -7.50
CA GLN A 146 25.98 10.85 -7.88
C GLN A 146 26.26 12.31 -7.54
N SER A 147 25.28 13.19 -7.69
CA SER A 147 25.42 14.61 -7.35
C SER A 147 25.62 14.85 -5.84
N PHE A 148 25.11 13.98 -4.98
CA PHE A 148 25.29 14.08 -3.53
C PHE A 148 26.58 13.39 -3.01
N GLU A 149 27.13 12.43 -3.76
CA GLU A 149 28.39 11.75 -3.38
C GLU A 149 29.65 12.55 -3.81
N LEU A 150 29.48 13.62 -4.60
CA LEU A 150 30.56 14.51 -5.08
C LEU A 150 30.69 15.80 -4.25
N VAL A 151 29.95 15.97 -3.16
CA VAL A 151 30.02 17.09 -2.21
C VAL A 151 30.52 16.59 -0.85
#